data_322fdf91d50f93b6b78c80b3c21aa5fc
#
_entry.id   322fdf91d50f93b6b78c80b3c21aa5fc
#
_cell.length_a   1.000
_cell.length_b   1.000
_cell.length_c   1.000
_cell.angle_alpha   90.00
_cell.angle_beta   90.00
_cell.angle_gamma   90.00
#
_symmetry.space_group_name_H-M   'P 1'
#
loop_
_entity.id
_entity.type
_entity.pdbx_description
1 polymer ?
#
loop_
_entity_poly.entity_id
_entity_poly.type
_entity_poly.pdbx_seq_one_letter_code
_entity_poly.pdbx_strand_id
1 'polypeptide(L)'
;FGEAFRKYGIEVQVTKVGKYKSAVEPYILDRMSEPAREQSQKLLGDIWGEWKATVAADRKLAPEAIQKVADEQASLMAAEAKQAGLVDRISPYDDVLAELKRLSGKQDKDRDFPQIELATYVQVPFDPVKGKNRIAILYAEGEIVDGDGGPGLIGGDKLSKDLRRLRMDKAIKAVVLRVNSPG
;
A
#
# COMPACT_ATOMS: atom_id res chain seq x y z
N PHE A 1 -19.32 17.62 -9.06
CA PHE A 1 -20.10 17.51 -10.29
C PHE A 1 -21.59 17.79 -10.05
N GLY A 2 -22.17 17.43 -8.89
CA GLY A 2 -23.60 17.56 -8.59
C GLY A 2 -24.18 18.95 -8.82
N GLU A 3 -23.47 19.99 -8.38
CA GLU A 3 -23.90 21.38 -8.60
C GLU A 3 -23.89 21.77 -10.09
N ALA A 4 -22.86 21.36 -10.84
CA ALA A 4 -22.79 21.62 -12.27
C ALA A 4 -23.93 20.90 -13.03
N PHE A 5 -24.22 19.65 -12.68
CA PHE A 5 -25.31 18.91 -13.29
C PHE A 5 -26.66 19.58 -13.03
N ARG A 6 -26.94 19.99 -11.81
CA ARG A 6 -28.16 20.76 -11.49
C ARG A 6 -28.26 22.06 -12.29
N LYS A 7 -27.14 22.78 -12.43
CA LYS A 7 -27.10 24.04 -13.20
C LYS A 7 -27.43 23.83 -14.68
N TYR A 8 -27.01 22.71 -15.26
CA TYR A 8 -27.22 22.39 -16.67
C TYR A 8 -28.44 21.50 -16.91
N GLY A 9 -29.27 21.24 -15.88
CA GLY A 9 -30.46 20.42 -16.01
C GLY A 9 -30.19 18.93 -16.29
N ILE A 10 -28.99 18.44 -15.88
CA ILE A 10 -28.62 17.02 -15.99
C ILE A 10 -29.07 16.33 -14.72
N GLU A 11 -29.97 15.35 -14.85
CA GLU A 11 -30.40 14.47 -13.76
C GLU A 11 -29.58 13.19 -13.76
N VAL A 12 -28.98 12.86 -12.61
CA VAL A 12 -28.21 11.61 -12.43
C VAL A 12 -29.02 10.66 -11.58
N GLN A 13 -29.43 9.53 -12.17
CA GLN A 13 -30.10 8.45 -11.47
C GLN A 13 -29.09 7.43 -10.97
N VAL A 14 -29.15 7.12 -9.67
CA VAL A 14 -28.17 6.23 -9.01
C VAL A 14 -28.92 5.08 -8.35
N THR A 15 -28.50 3.86 -8.67
CA THR A 15 -28.90 2.66 -7.94
C THR A 15 -27.69 2.15 -7.15
N LYS A 16 -27.79 2.12 -5.81
CA LYS A 16 -26.74 1.59 -4.94
C LYS A 16 -27.32 0.78 -3.79
N VAL A 17 -26.60 -0.22 -3.35
CA VAL A 17 -26.94 -1.04 -2.19
C VAL A 17 -25.83 -0.94 -1.15
N GLY A 18 -26.19 -0.54 0.07
CA GLY A 18 -25.25 -0.37 1.18
C GLY A 18 -24.80 1.07 1.39
N LYS A 19 -24.67 1.44 2.70
CA LYS A 19 -24.41 2.82 3.10
C LYS A 19 -23.01 3.33 2.72
N TYR A 20 -22.04 2.43 2.53
CA TYR A 20 -20.65 2.77 2.23
C TYR A 20 -20.30 2.79 0.72
N LYS A 21 -21.28 2.64 -0.16
CA LYS A 21 -21.09 2.71 -1.61
C LYS A 21 -21.06 4.17 -2.06
N SER A 22 -19.90 4.82 -1.91
CA SER A 22 -19.71 6.26 -2.10
C SER A 22 -19.21 6.69 -3.49
N ALA A 23 -18.85 5.74 -4.37
CA ALA A 23 -18.27 6.03 -5.69
C ALA A 23 -19.13 6.98 -6.56
N VAL A 24 -20.44 6.98 -6.38
CA VAL A 24 -21.39 7.81 -7.14
C VAL A 24 -21.70 9.17 -6.47
N GLU A 25 -21.24 9.38 -5.25
CA GLU A 25 -21.53 10.61 -4.47
C GLU A 25 -21.05 11.89 -5.17
N PRO A 26 -19.91 11.95 -5.87
CA PRO A 26 -19.48 13.15 -6.59
C PRO A 26 -20.48 13.63 -7.65
N TYR A 27 -21.35 12.77 -8.12
CA TYR A 27 -22.37 13.12 -9.13
C TYR A 27 -23.66 13.65 -8.54
N ILE A 28 -23.96 13.30 -7.28
CA ILE A 28 -25.25 13.59 -6.63
C ILE A 28 -25.15 14.46 -5.37
N LEU A 29 -23.97 14.51 -4.75
CA LEU A 29 -23.72 15.27 -3.53
C LEU A 29 -22.68 16.38 -3.76
N ASP A 30 -22.78 17.43 -2.96
CA ASP A 30 -21.83 18.56 -2.97
C ASP A 30 -20.69 18.36 -1.95
N ARG A 31 -20.85 17.39 -1.06
CA ARG A 31 -19.88 17.04 -0.03
C ARG A 31 -19.92 15.54 0.26
N MET A 32 -18.86 15.05 0.86
CA MET A 32 -18.76 13.68 1.31
C MET A 32 -19.87 13.34 2.33
N SER A 33 -20.53 12.22 2.17
CA SER A 33 -21.50 11.73 3.15
C SER A 33 -20.82 11.29 4.47
N GLU A 34 -21.57 11.27 5.57
CA GLU A 34 -21.04 10.79 6.84
C GLU A 34 -20.54 9.32 6.77
N PRO A 35 -21.23 8.37 6.12
CA PRO A 35 -20.69 7.02 5.94
C PRO A 35 -19.38 6.97 5.15
N ALA A 36 -19.24 7.79 4.10
CA ALA A 36 -18.00 7.86 3.33
C ALA A 36 -16.86 8.47 4.16
N ARG A 37 -17.17 9.48 4.97
CA ARG A 37 -16.22 10.10 5.91
C ARG A 37 -15.76 9.09 6.97
N GLU A 38 -16.70 8.38 7.60
CA GLU A 38 -16.43 7.32 8.59
C GLU A 38 -15.46 6.27 8.02
N GLN A 39 -15.75 5.77 6.82
CA GLN A 39 -14.92 4.79 6.14
C GLN A 39 -13.51 5.32 5.84
N SER A 40 -13.42 6.54 5.30
CA SER A 40 -12.13 7.17 4.99
C SER A 40 -11.30 7.43 6.23
N GLN A 41 -11.91 7.95 7.29
CA GLN A 41 -11.23 8.18 8.56
C GLN A 41 -10.74 6.89 9.21
N LYS A 42 -11.56 5.82 9.16
CA LYS A 42 -11.15 4.51 9.66
C LYS A 42 -9.95 3.98 8.89
N LEU A 43 -10.02 3.97 7.56
CA LEU A 43 -8.93 3.47 6.71
C LEU A 43 -7.63 4.26 6.92
N LEU A 44 -7.71 5.59 6.82
CA LEU A 44 -6.52 6.44 6.99
C LEU A 44 -5.98 6.39 8.41
N GLY A 45 -6.86 6.32 9.41
CA GLY A 45 -6.49 6.19 10.81
C GLY A 45 -5.76 4.88 11.10
N ASP A 46 -6.21 3.77 10.53
CA ASP A 46 -5.56 2.46 10.69
C ASP A 46 -4.17 2.45 10.02
N ILE A 47 -4.06 2.95 8.79
CA ILE A 47 -2.78 3.06 8.07
C ILE A 47 -1.80 3.95 8.85
N TRP A 48 -2.26 5.12 9.28
CA TRP A 48 -1.44 6.06 10.06
C TRP A 48 -1.04 5.50 11.42
N GLY A 49 -1.95 4.82 12.08
CA GLY A 49 -1.69 4.16 13.37
C GLY A 49 -0.62 3.09 13.27
N GLU A 50 -0.70 2.20 12.30
CA GLU A 50 0.27 1.15 12.04
C GLU A 50 1.64 1.73 11.67
N TRP A 51 1.66 2.72 10.78
CA TRP A 51 2.89 3.39 10.39
C TRP A 51 3.58 4.05 11.60
N LYS A 52 2.83 4.81 12.40
CA LYS A 52 3.36 5.42 13.62
C LYS A 52 3.93 4.39 14.60
N ALA A 53 3.19 3.31 14.82
CA ALA A 53 3.62 2.25 15.74
C ALA A 53 4.93 1.61 15.29
N THR A 54 5.06 1.32 13.99
CA THR A 54 6.27 0.74 13.40
C THR A 54 7.46 1.69 13.52
N VAL A 55 7.29 2.95 13.10
CA VAL A 55 8.38 3.95 13.19
C VAL A 55 8.77 4.23 14.64
N ALA A 56 7.80 4.31 15.54
CA ALA A 56 8.05 4.52 16.98
C ALA A 56 8.88 3.38 17.58
N ALA A 57 8.54 2.13 17.26
CA ALA A 57 9.28 0.97 17.71
C ALA A 57 10.73 0.97 17.18
N ASP A 58 10.91 1.19 15.88
CA ASP A 58 12.22 1.20 15.23
C ASP A 58 13.12 2.36 15.73
N ARG A 59 12.53 3.52 15.97
CA ARG A 59 13.21 4.72 16.44
C ARG A 59 13.30 4.85 17.96
N LYS A 60 12.67 3.94 18.71
CA LYS A 60 12.55 4.00 20.17
C LYS A 60 11.94 5.31 20.67
N LEU A 61 10.94 5.78 19.96
CA LEU A 61 10.15 6.97 20.26
C LEU A 61 8.75 6.58 20.76
N ALA A 62 8.08 7.51 21.43
CA ALA A 62 6.66 7.36 21.69
C ALA A 62 5.85 7.69 20.42
N PRO A 63 4.79 6.95 20.07
CA PRO A 63 3.94 7.25 18.93
C PRO A 63 3.37 8.68 18.96
N GLU A 64 3.11 9.21 20.15
CA GLU A 64 2.63 10.57 20.40
C GLU A 64 3.64 11.64 19.97
N ALA A 65 4.94 11.36 20.08
CA ALA A 65 5.98 12.27 19.62
C ALA A 65 5.98 12.42 18.10
N ILE A 66 5.73 11.30 17.38
CA ILE A 66 5.60 11.32 15.91
C ILE A 66 4.32 12.07 15.51
N GLN A 67 3.20 11.83 16.23
CA GLN A 67 1.96 12.55 15.99
C GLN A 67 2.14 14.04 16.19
N LYS A 68 2.79 14.45 17.27
CA LYS A 68 3.08 15.86 17.55
C LYS A 68 3.86 16.53 16.43
N VAL A 69 4.90 15.87 15.92
CA VAL A 69 5.66 16.40 14.77
C VAL A 69 4.75 16.58 13.55
N ALA A 70 3.90 15.60 13.26
CA ALA A 70 2.97 15.67 12.12
C ALA A 70 1.93 16.80 12.26
N ASP A 71 1.46 17.05 13.48
CA ASP A 71 0.44 18.05 13.76
C ASP A 71 1.01 19.50 13.78
N GLU A 72 2.24 19.66 14.25
CA GLU A 72 2.87 20.97 14.44
C GLU A 72 3.69 21.42 13.22
N GLN A 73 4.18 20.48 12.39
CA GLN A 73 5.13 20.77 11.32
C GLN A 73 4.77 20.00 10.05
N ALA A 74 4.43 20.72 8.99
CA ALA A 74 4.10 20.11 7.69
C ALA A 74 5.34 19.47 7.02
N SER A 75 6.54 20.02 7.30
CA SER A 75 7.84 19.49 6.82
C SER A 75 8.93 19.84 7.82
N LEU A 76 9.95 19.00 7.90
CA LEU A 76 11.09 19.18 8.78
C LEU A 76 12.35 19.51 7.98
N MET A 77 13.13 20.47 8.48
CA MET A 77 14.50 20.62 8.04
C MET A 77 15.37 19.49 8.64
N ALA A 78 16.51 19.20 8.02
CA ALA A 78 17.37 18.10 8.44
C ALA A 78 17.77 18.17 9.94
N ALA A 79 18.06 19.37 10.45
CA ALA A 79 18.40 19.57 11.85
C ALA A 79 17.22 19.23 12.79
N GLU A 80 16.01 19.62 12.44
CA GLU A 80 14.79 19.36 13.20
C GLU A 80 14.45 17.87 13.18
N ALA A 81 14.60 17.19 12.03
CA ALA A 81 14.40 15.76 11.90
C ALA A 81 15.40 14.97 12.78
N LYS A 82 16.66 15.44 12.88
CA LYS A 82 17.65 14.87 13.77
C LYS A 82 17.30 15.10 15.25
N GLN A 83 16.87 16.30 15.60
CA GLN A 83 16.45 16.63 16.97
C GLN A 83 15.24 15.82 17.39
N ALA A 84 14.29 15.57 16.47
CA ALA A 84 13.12 14.71 16.69
C ALA A 84 13.44 13.21 16.70
N GLY A 85 14.70 12.80 16.47
CA GLY A 85 15.10 11.39 16.45
C GLY A 85 14.65 10.62 15.21
N LEU A 86 14.15 11.31 14.17
CA LEU A 86 13.66 10.69 12.95
C LEU A 86 14.77 10.31 11.96
N VAL A 87 15.95 10.94 12.08
CA VAL A 87 17.16 10.59 11.34
C VAL A 87 18.35 10.47 12.31
N ASP A 88 19.30 9.61 11.95
CA ASP A 88 20.43 9.29 12.86
C ASP A 88 21.51 10.37 12.79
N ARG A 89 21.79 10.86 11.59
CA ARG A 89 22.84 11.87 11.37
C ARG A 89 22.55 12.71 10.14
N ILE A 90 23.24 13.84 10.08
CA ILE A 90 23.31 14.70 8.91
C ILE A 90 24.77 14.65 8.44
N SER A 91 24.99 14.35 7.18
CA SER A 91 26.34 14.24 6.61
C SER A 91 26.37 14.88 5.22
N PRO A 92 27.50 15.47 4.83
CA PRO A 92 27.74 15.82 3.44
C PRO A 92 27.63 14.60 2.54
N TYR A 93 27.26 14.83 1.28
CA TYR A 93 27.06 13.73 0.33
C TYR A 93 28.31 12.88 0.11
N ASP A 94 29.50 13.52 0.07
CA ASP A 94 30.77 12.82 -0.11
C ASP A 94 31.07 11.86 1.03
N ASP A 95 30.73 12.23 2.27
CA ASP A 95 30.89 11.35 3.43
C ASP A 95 29.95 10.13 3.35
N VAL A 96 28.72 10.33 2.83
CA VAL A 96 27.79 9.22 2.58
C VAL A 96 28.35 8.26 1.53
N LEU A 97 28.90 8.80 0.43
CA LEU A 97 29.55 7.99 -0.62
C LEU A 97 30.73 7.20 -0.08
N ALA A 98 31.61 7.84 0.71
CA ALA A 98 32.76 7.19 1.33
C ALA A 98 32.32 6.02 2.22
N GLU A 99 31.25 6.22 3.00
CA GLU A 99 30.70 5.14 3.85
C GLU A 99 30.09 4.00 3.04
N LEU A 100 29.31 4.30 1.98
CA LEU A 100 28.72 3.28 1.12
C LEU A 100 29.81 2.46 0.39
N LYS A 101 30.89 3.11 -0.07
CA LYS A 101 32.07 2.42 -0.62
C LYS A 101 32.67 1.48 0.43
N ARG A 102 32.92 1.98 1.64
CA ARG A 102 33.48 1.17 2.73
C ARG A 102 32.60 -0.05 3.05
N LEU A 103 31.27 0.15 3.17
CA LEU A 103 30.31 -0.93 3.45
C LEU A 103 30.26 -1.98 2.34
N SER A 104 30.47 -1.57 1.08
CA SER A 104 30.50 -2.46 -0.08
C SER A 104 31.89 -3.04 -0.41
N GLY A 105 32.89 -2.84 0.48
CA GLY A 105 34.26 -3.34 0.28
C GLY A 105 35.08 -2.58 -0.76
N LYS A 106 34.67 -1.36 -1.09
CA LYS A 106 35.38 -0.47 -2.02
C LYS A 106 36.28 0.53 -1.26
N GLN A 107 37.25 1.08 -1.98
CA GLN A 107 38.14 2.13 -1.47
C GLN A 107 37.68 3.51 -1.94
N ASP A 108 38.08 4.56 -1.26
CA ASP A 108 37.72 5.95 -1.62
C ASP A 108 38.13 6.35 -3.04
N LYS A 109 39.23 5.79 -3.55
CA LYS A 109 39.70 5.99 -4.92
C LYS A 109 38.82 5.34 -5.99
N ASP A 110 37.96 4.39 -5.62
CA ASP A 110 37.06 3.75 -6.56
C ASP A 110 35.98 4.76 -6.97
N ARG A 111 35.65 4.79 -8.28
CA ARG A 111 34.65 5.72 -8.79
C ARG A 111 33.25 5.40 -8.25
N ASP A 112 32.90 4.12 -8.26
CA ASP A 112 31.56 3.63 -7.95
C ASP A 112 31.60 2.51 -6.89
N PHE A 113 30.46 2.16 -6.35
CA PHE A 113 30.26 1.03 -5.45
C PHE A 113 29.13 0.13 -5.96
N PRO A 114 29.13 -1.17 -5.62
CA PRO A 114 28.04 -2.08 -5.98
C PRO A 114 26.71 -1.62 -5.44
N GLN A 115 25.73 -1.49 -6.31
CA GLN A 115 24.38 -1.13 -5.97
C GLN A 115 23.41 -1.89 -6.87
N ILE A 116 22.21 -2.12 -6.39
CA ILE A 116 21.13 -2.76 -7.12
C ILE A 116 19.85 -1.95 -6.94
N GLU A 117 19.13 -1.72 -8.02
CA GLU A 117 17.83 -1.10 -7.94
C GLU A 117 16.81 -1.99 -7.26
N LEU A 118 15.90 -1.40 -6.46
CA LEU A 118 14.87 -2.14 -5.73
C LEU A 118 14.02 -3.01 -6.67
N ALA A 119 13.63 -2.49 -7.84
CA ALA A 119 12.87 -3.24 -8.84
C ALA A 119 13.59 -4.51 -9.32
N THR A 120 14.91 -4.47 -9.41
CA THR A 120 15.74 -5.64 -9.75
C THR A 120 15.91 -6.56 -8.55
N TYR A 121 16.12 -5.99 -7.36
CA TYR A 121 16.31 -6.77 -6.13
C TYR A 121 15.09 -7.63 -5.79
N VAL A 122 13.89 -7.10 -5.92
CA VAL A 122 12.64 -7.87 -5.62
C VAL A 122 12.37 -8.99 -6.61
N GLN A 123 13.06 -9.02 -7.76
CA GLN A 123 12.96 -10.10 -8.73
C GLN A 123 13.95 -11.25 -8.47
N VAL A 124 14.87 -11.08 -7.51
CA VAL A 124 15.79 -12.16 -7.14
C VAL A 124 14.98 -13.32 -6.58
N PRO A 125 15.07 -14.52 -7.22
CA PRO A 125 14.33 -15.67 -6.74
C PRO A 125 14.79 -16.06 -5.34
N PHE A 126 13.84 -16.18 -4.43
CA PHE A 126 14.12 -16.86 -3.17
C PHE A 126 14.17 -18.36 -3.42
N ASP A 127 15.13 -19.04 -2.82
CA ASP A 127 15.07 -20.49 -2.77
C ASP A 127 13.78 -20.91 -2.06
N PRO A 128 12.88 -21.64 -2.74
CA PRO A 128 11.62 -22.00 -2.14
C PRO A 128 11.88 -22.87 -0.91
N VAL A 129 11.32 -22.47 0.22
CA VAL A 129 11.33 -23.32 1.41
C VAL A 129 10.67 -24.64 1.05
N LYS A 130 11.44 -25.72 1.01
CA LYS A 130 10.95 -27.06 0.66
C LYS A 130 10.14 -27.63 1.82
N GLY A 131 8.87 -27.24 1.91
CA GLY A 131 7.91 -27.81 2.85
C GLY A 131 6.95 -28.79 2.18
N LYS A 132 6.51 -29.82 2.91
CA LYS A 132 5.46 -30.74 2.43
C LYS A 132 4.09 -30.07 2.38
N ASN A 133 3.88 -29.04 3.18
CA ASN A 133 2.65 -28.26 3.25
C ASN A 133 2.85 -26.89 2.60
N ARG A 134 1.90 -26.48 1.78
CA ARG A 134 1.90 -25.18 1.07
C ARG A 134 0.68 -24.36 1.44
N ILE A 135 0.85 -23.06 1.48
CA ILE A 135 -0.24 -22.08 1.51
C ILE A 135 -0.30 -21.46 0.12
N ALA A 136 -1.45 -21.48 -0.51
CA ALA A 136 -1.67 -20.80 -1.78
C ALA A 136 -2.18 -19.38 -1.53
N ILE A 137 -1.63 -18.40 -2.27
CA ILE A 137 -2.18 -17.04 -2.32
C ILE A 137 -2.84 -16.89 -3.69
N LEU A 138 -4.14 -16.63 -3.68
CA LEU A 138 -4.92 -16.38 -4.88
C LEU A 138 -5.22 -14.89 -4.98
N TYR A 139 -4.74 -14.26 -6.04
CA TYR A 139 -4.95 -12.84 -6.29
C TYR A 139 -6.21 -12.64 -7.13
N ALA A 140 -7.12 -11.79 -6.64
CA ALA A 140 -8.29 -11.30 -7.34
C ALA A 140 -8.13 -9.78 -7.49
N GLU A 141 -7.57 -9.37 -8.63
CA GLU A 141 -7.21 -7.97 -8.89
C GLU A 141 -7.91 -7.45 -10.15
N GLY A 142 -8.59 -6.32 -10.03
CA GLY A 142 -9.33 -5.68 -11.10
C GLY A 142 -10.83 -5.67 -10.91
N GLU A 143 -11.56 -5.33 -11.96
CA GLU A 143 -13.02 -5.30 -12.00
C GLU A 143 -13.59 -6.72 -12.05
N ILE A 144 -14.70 -6.96 -11.32
CA ILE A 144 -15.37 -8.27 -11.30
C ILE A 144 -16.31 -8.34 -12.49
N VAL A 145 -16.11 -9.39 -13.30
CA VAL A 145 -16.92 -9.65 -14.50
C VAL A 145 -17.44 -11.07 -14.53
N ASP A 146 -18.48 -11.28 -15.30
CA ASP A 146 -19.02 -12.62 -15.58
C ASP A 146 -18.10 -13.41 -16.52
N GLY A 147 -18.15 -14.74 -16.43
CA GLY A 147 -17.32 -15.63 -17.26
C GLY A 147 -15.86 -15.71 -16.82
N ASP A 148 -14.95 -15.96 -17.79
CA ASP A 148 -13.52 -16.16 -17.49
C ASP A 148 -12.74 -14.84 -17.29
N GLY A 149 -13.27 -13.69 -17.76
CA GLY A 149 -12.56 -12.41 -17.71
C GLY A 149 -11.33 -12.36 -18.63
N GLY A 150 -10.71 -11.17 -18.73
CA GLY A 150 -9.46 -10.93 -19.45
C GLY A 150 -8.32 -10.53 -18.50
N PRO A 151 -7.16 -10.13 -19.05
CA PRO A 151 -6.07 -9.57 -18.27
C PRO A 151 -6.54 -8.34 -17.46
N GLY A 152 -6.25 -8.32 -16.16
CA GLY A 152 -6.65 -7.23 -15.26
C GLY A 152 -8.13 -7.25 -14.84
N LEU A 153 -8.86 -8.33 -15.13
CA LEU A 153 -10.25 -8.56 -14.70
C LEU A 153 -10.35 -9.79 -13.82
N ILE A 154 -11.33 -9.79 -12.94
CA ILE A 154 -11.67 -10.93 -12.09
C ILE A 154 -12.86 -11.65 -12.71
N GLY A 155 -12.61 -12.70 -13.51
CA GLY A 155 -13.66 -13.54 -14.05
C GLY A 155 -14.16 -14.54 -13.03
N GLY A 156 -15.46 -14.57 -12.77
CA GLY A 156 -16.09 -15.47 -11.79
C GLY A 156 -15.83 -16.95 -12.08
N ASP A 157 -15.90 -17.35 -13.35
CA ASP A 157 -15.64 -18.72 -13.76
C ASP A 157 -14.18 -19.13 -13.59
N LYS A 158 -13.26 -18.26 -14.00
CA LYS A 158 -11.82 -18.50 -13.83
C LYS A 158 -11.44 -18.65 -12.36
N LEU A 159 -11.90 -17.71 -11.51
CA LEU A 159 -11.62 -17.73 -10.08
C LEU A 159 -12.17 -19.01 -9.42
N SER A 160 -13.37 -19.44 -9.80
CA SER A 160 -13.99 -20.68 -9.32
C SER A 160 -13.20 -21.92 -9.73
N LYS A 161 -12.72 -21.99 -10.98
CA LYS A 161 -11.85 -23.06 -11.48
C LYS A 161 -10.53 -23.09 -10.72
N ASP A 162 -9.90 -21.95 -10.47
CA ASP A 162 -8.66 -21.82 -9.72
C ASP A 162 -8.84 -22.29 -8.27
N LEU A 163 -9.87 -21.84 -7.57
CA LEU A 163 -10.20 -22.30 -6.22
C LEU A 163 -10.44 -23.81 -6.17
N ARG A 164 -11.15 -24.36 -7.15
CA ARG A 164 -11.37 -25.80 -7.23
C ARG A 164 -10.05 -26.56 -7.42
N ARG A 165 -9.17 -26.09 -8.29
CA ARG A 165 -7.84 -26.69 -8.51
C ARG A 165 -7.01 -26.68 -7.21
N LEU A 166 -6.97 -25.55 -6.48
CA LEU A 166 -6.27 -25.43 -5.21
C LEU A 166 -6.83 -26.39 -4.15
N ARG A 167 -8.16 -26.53 -4.06
CA ARG A 167 -8.82 -27.48 -3.14
C ARG A 167 -8.44 -28.94 -3.41
N MET A 168 -8.18 -29.29 -4.66
CA MET A 168 -7.85 -30.67 -5.05
C MET A 168 -6.37 -31.02 -4.82
N ASP A 169 -5.50 -30.02 -4.63
CA ASP A 169 -4.07 -30.26 -4.33
C ASP A 169 -3.88 -30.56 -2.85
N LYS A 170 -3.57 -31.83 -2.53
CA LYS A 170 -3.36 -32.29 -1.15
C LYS A 170 -2.18 -31.62 -0.43
N ALA A 171 -1.23 -31.02 -1.15
CA ALA A 171 -0.13 -30.29 -0.57
C ALA A 171 -0.56 -28.90 -0.08
N ILE A 172 -1.66 -28.35 -0.60
CA ILE A 172 -2.20 -27.05 -0.17
C ILE A 172 -3.06 -27.26 1.07
N LYS A 173 -2.67 -26.60 2.16
CA LYS A 173 -3.35 -26.71 3.46
C LYS A 173 -4.21 -25.49 3.81
N ALA A 174 -3.94 -24.36 3.17
CA ALA A 174 -4.72 -23.15 3.31
C ALA A 174 -4.65 -22.33 2.01
N VAL A 175 -5.69 -21.52 1.79
CA VAL A 175 -5.76 -20.56 0.68
C VAL A 175 -6.00 -19.18 1.28
N VAL A 176 -5.19 -18.21 0.91
CA VAL A 176 -5.39 -16.80 1.18
C VAL A 176 -5.92 -16.17 -0.10
N LEU A 177 -7.13 -15.66 -0.07
CA LEU A 177 -7.70 -14.87 -1.15
C LEU A 177 -7.41 -13.38 -0.91
N ARG A 178 -6.54 -12.82 -1.73
CA ARG A 178 -6.25 -11.39 -1.71
C ARG A 178 -7.10 -10.69 -2.77
N VAL A 179 -8.00 -9.83 -2.31
CA VAL A 179 -8.92 -9.10 -3.18
C VAL A 179 -8.50 -7.64 -3.26
N ASN A 180 -8.33 -7.13 -4.48
CA ASN A 180 -8.12 -5.71 -4.79
C ASN A 180 -9.00 -5.34 -5.98
N SER A 181 -10.23 -4.95 -5.70
CA SER A 181 -11.28 -4.76 -6.71
C SER A 181 -12.20 -3.58 -6.34
N PRO A 182 -12.60 -2.78 -7.33
CA PRO A 182 -13.65 -1.77 -7.15
C PRO A 182 -15.07 -2.37 -7.17
N GLY A 183 -15.20 -3.60 -7.60
CA GLY A 183 -16.49 -4.30 -7.78
C GLY A 183 -16.61 -4.90 -9.15
#